data_3652b3b06d28e421b15b8dfca10a9f85
#
_entry.id   3652b3b06d28e421b15b8dfca10a9f85
#
_cell.length_a   1.000
_cell.length_b   1.000
_cell.length_c   1.000
_cell.angle_alpha   90.00
_cell.angle_beta   90.00
_cell.angle_gamma   90.00
#
_symmetry.space_group_name_H-M   'P 1'
#
loop_
_entity.id
_entity.type
_entity.pdbx_description
1 polymer ?
#
loop_
_entity_poly.entity_id
_entity_poly.type
_entity_poly.pdbx_seq_one_letter_code
_entity_poly.pdbx_strand_id
1 'polypeptide(L)'
;MARKWYVVYVGHVPGVYDEWSECQAQVSGFSGRSQKGFDRRVEAEASYLRFIAKQGIQNQRRYKNYYIIPLLIIVITLIMYVLV
;
A
#
# COMPACT_ATOMS: atom_id res chain seq x y z
N MET A 1 6.52 6.92 31.25
CA MET A 1 6.99 7.23 29.91
C MET A 1 5.90 6.96 28.89
N ALA A 2 5.58 7.95 28.08
CA ALA A 2 4.62 7.76 27.00
C ALA A 2 5.22 6.82 25.95
N ARG A 3 4.51 5.74 25.64
CA ARG A 3 4.88 4.86 24.53
C ARG A 3 4.67 5.60 23.23
N LYS A 4 5.68 5.60 22.37
CA LYS A 4 5.52 6.07 21.00
C LYS A 4 5.15 4.92 20.08
N TRP A 5 4.32 5.21 19.13
CA TRP A 5 3.94 4.30 18.07
C TRP A 5 4.62 4.75 16.79
N TYR A 6 5.14 3.81 16.04
CA TYR A 6 5.90 4.10 14.82
C TYR A 6 5.19 3.50 13.62
N VAL A 7 5.07 4.28 12.56
CA VAL A 7 4.53 3.80 11.29
C VAL A 7 5.66 3.72 10.28
N VAL A 8 5.81 2.55 9.66
CA VAL A 8 6.69 2.36 8.52
C VAL A 8 5.81 2.37 7.27
N TYR A 9 5.90 3.41 6.49
CA TYR A 9 5.16 3.52 5.23
C TYR A 9 5.89 2.78 4.11
N VAL A 10 7.21 2.95 4.05
CA VAL A 10 8.07 2.31 3.06
C VAL A 10 9.27 1.69 3.79
N GLY A 11 9.42 0.39 3.69
CA GLY A 11 10.45 -0.39 4.34
C GLY A 11 10.31 -1.86 3.98
N HIS A 12 11.09 -2.72 4.64
CA HIS A 12 11.03 -4.17 4.38
C HIS A 12 9.65 -4.73 4.67
N VAL A 13 9.09 -4.41 5.85
CA VAL A 13 7.72 -4.78 6.22
C VAL A 13 6.99 -3.53 6.70
N PRO A 14 6.19 -2.88 5.86
CA PRO A 14 5.38 -1.73 6.28
C PRO A 14 4.37 -2.13 7.35
N GLY A 15 4.05 -1.22 8.23
CA GLY A 15 3.07 -1.46 9.29
C GLY A 15 3.22 -0.50 10.45
N VAL A 16 2.49 -0.81 11.53
CA VAL A 16 2.52 -0.05 12.77
C VAL A 16 3.30 -0.84 13.81
N TYR A 17 4.28 -0.19 14.42
CA TYR A 17 5.19 -0.81 15.39
C TYR A 17 5.13 -0.06 16.71
N ASP A 18 5.18 -0.78 17.82
CA ASP A 18 5.19 -0.21 19.15
C ASP A 18 6.61 -0.10 19.76
N GLU A 19 7.60 -0.64 19.08
CA GLU A 19 9.00 -0.57 19.51
C GLU A 19 9.87 0.05 18.41
N TRP A 20 10.74 0.98 18.84
CA TRP A 20 11.66 1.64 17.91
C TRP A 20 12.62 0.66 17.23
N SER A 21 13.12 -0.34 17.98
CA SER A 21 14.04 -1.33 17.43
C SER A 21 13.43 -2.12 16.27
N GLU A 22 12.16 -2.48 16.39
CA GLU A 22 11.44 -3.18 15.33
C GLU A 22 11.23 -2.28 14.11
N CYS A 23 10.82 -1.03 14.35
CA CYS A 23 10.64 -0.03 13.30
C CYS A 23 11.95 0.22 12.55
N GLN A 24 13.05 0.41 13.30
CA GLN A 24 14.36 0.66 12.72
C GLN A 24 14.84 -0.52 11.86
N ALA A 25 14.57 -1.75 12.30
CA ALA A 25 14.94 -2.94 11.52
C ALA A 25 14.26 -2.95 10.15
N GLN A 26 13.06 -2.40 10.04
CA GLN A 26 12.31 -2.39 8.77
C GLN A 26 12.81 -1.32 7.79
N VAL A 27 13.42 -0.25 8.29
CA VAL A 27 13.86 0.86 7.44
C VAL A 27 15.38 0.89 7.25
N SER A 28 16.12 0.13 8.05
CA SER A 28 17.58 0.10 8.00
C SER A 28 18.05 -0.47 6.66
N GLY A 29 18.90 0.29 5.97
CA GLY A 29 19.43 -0.11 4.66
C GLY A 29 18.40 -0.12 3.54
N PHE A 30 17.17 0.34 3.78
CA PHE A 30 16.12 0.37 2.76
C PHE A 30 16.10 1.70 2.04
N SER A 31 16.26 1.69 0.72
CA SER A 31 16.22 2.88 -0.11
C SER A 31 14.80 3.40 -0.24
N GLY A 32 14.61 4.71 -0.10
CA GLY A 32 13.30 5.34 -0.17
C GLY A 32 12.45 5.15 1.08
N ARG A 33 13.07 4.76 2.18
CA ARG A 33 12.37 4.53 3.46
C ARG A 33 11.56 5.74 3.91
N SER A 34 10.40 5.46 4.50
CA SER A 34 9.53 6.49 5.08
C SER A 34 8.93 5.98 6.37
N GLN A 35 9.07 6.75 7.45
CA GLN A 35 8.58 6.39 8.77
C GLN A 35 8.18 7.65 9.54
N LYS A 36 7.29 7.48 10.53
CA LYS A 36 6.86 8.58 11.39
C LYS A 36 6.47 8.04 12.77
N GLY A 37 6.80 8.79 13.83
CA GLY A 37 6.40 8.48 15.20
C GLY A 37 5.11 9.19 15.58
N PHE A 38 4.28 8.52 16.40
CA PHE A 38 3.03 9.04 16.92
C PHE A 38 2.94 8.75 18.42
N ASP A 39 2.24 9.61 19.15
CA ASP A 39 2.05 9.44 20.58
C ASP A 39 0.92 8.45 20.90
N ARG A 40 -0.03 8.27 19.97
CA ARG A 40 -1.18 7.40 20.17
C ARG A 40 -1.28 6.36 19.05
N ARG A 41 -1.67 5.15 19.46
CA ARG A 41 -1.88 4.04 18.52
C ARG A 41 -2.93 4.39 17.45
N VAL A 42 -4.04 5.02 17.87
CA VAL A 42 -5.13 5.39 16.97
C VAL A 42 -4.64 6.32 15.86
N GLU A 43 -3.79 7.28 16.21
CA GLU A 43 -3.20 8.22 15.25
C GLU A 43 -2.28 7.51 14.27
N ALA A 44 -1.45 6.58 14.78
CA ALA A 44 -0.55 5.79 13.95
C ALA A 44 -1.32 4.92 12.96
N GLU A 45 -2.32 4.18 13.45
CA GLU A 45 -3.16 3.32 12.61
C GLU A 45 -3.92 4.13 11.55
N ALA A 46 -4.50 5.28 11.94
CA ALA A 46 -5.21 6.14 11.01
C ALA A 46 -4.30 6.68 9.91
N SER A 47 -3.08 7.07 10.27
CA SER A 47 -2.09 7.55 9.31
C SER A 47 -1.68 6.45 8.33
N TYR A 48 -1.44 5.24 8.83
CA TYR A 48 -1.08 4.11 8.00
C TYR A 48 -2.21 3.73 7.04
N LEU A 49 -3.46 3.69 7.52
CA LEU A 49 -4.62 3.38 6.69
C LEU A 49 -4.82 4.42 5.59
N ARG A 50 -4.60 5.71 5.90
CA ARG A 50 -4.67 6.78 4.89
C ARG A 50 -3.60 6.60 3.82
N PHE A 51 -2.41 6.21 4.22
CA PHE A 51 -1.32 5.94 3.28
C PHE A 51 -1.66 4.78 2.35
N ILE A 52 -2.16 3.67 2.90
CA ILE A 52 -2.57 2.50 2.12
C ILE A 52 -3.69 2.86 1.14
N ALA A 53 -4.67 3.63 1.59
CA ALA A 53 -5.80 4.06 0.75
C ALA A 53 -5.31 4.89 -0.45
N LYS A 54 -4.37 5.83 -0.23
CA LYS A 54 -3.78 6.60 -1.32
C LYS A 54 -3.01 5.72 -2.29
N GLN A 55 -2.24 4.77 -1.78
CA GLN A 55 -1.50 3.82 -2.61
C GLN A 55 -2.45 2.98 -3.46
N GLY A 56 -3.54 2.50 -2.86
CA GLY A 56 -4.56 1.72 -3.56
C GLY A 56 -5.20 2.50 -4.70
N ILE A 57 -5.55 3.77 -4.47
CA ILE A 57 -6.12 4.64 -5.50
C ILE A 57 -5.12 4.88 -6.64
N GLN A 58 -3.87 5.18 -6.30
CA GLN A 58 -2.81 5.38 -7.30
C GLN A 58 -2.53 4.12 -8.09
N ASN A 59 -2.50 2.97 -7.44
CA ASN A 59 -2.31 1.69 -8.10
C ASN A 59 -3.47 1.36 -9.05
N GLN A 60 -4.72 1.64 -8.64
CA GLN A 60 -5.88 1.46 -9.50
C GLN A 60 -5.79 2.34 -10.75
N ARG A 61 -5.37 3.59 -10.63
CA ARG A 61 -5.16 4.48 -11.77
C ARG A 61 -4.07 3.96 -12.69
N ARG A 62 -2.99 3.41 -12.10
CA ARG A 62 -1.86 2.87 -12.85
C ARG A 62 -2.23 1.61 -13.61
N TYR A 63 -3.05 0.72 -13.01
CA TYR A 63 -3.43 -0.56 -13.58
C TYR A 63 -4.72 -0.51 -14.39
N LYS A 64 -5.46 0.59 -14.35
CA LYS A 64 -6.74 0.71 -15.06
C LYS A 64 -6.61 0.39 -16.55
N ASN A 65 -5.54 0.83 -17.19
CA ASN A 65 -5.29 0.57 -18.60
C ASN A 65 -4.86 -0.88 -18.88
N TYR A 66 -4.28 -1.56 -17.91
CA TYR A 66 -3.85 -2.95 -18.05
C TYR A 66 -5.01 -3.94 -18.03
N TYR A 67 -6.09 -3.62 -17.31
CA TYR A 67 -7.23 -4.51 -17.17
C TYR A 67 -8.30 -4.29 -18.26
N ILE A 68 -8.40 -3.09 -18.79
CA ILE A 68 -9.38 -2.76 -19.82
C ILE A 68 -9.07 -3.50 -21.13
N ILE A 69 -7.82 -3.53 -21.56
CA ILE A 69 -7.42 -4.17 -22.82
C ILE A 69 -7.68 -5.69 -22.79
N PRO A 70 -7.27 -6.47 -21.75
CA PRO A 70 -7.60 -7.89 -21.67
C PRO A 70 -9.09 -8.17 -21.60
N LEU A 71 -9.87 -7.34 -20.89
CA LEU A 71 -11.32 -7.50 -20.81
C LEU A 71 -11.99 -7.27 -22.15
N LEU A 72 -11.55 -6.27 -22.91
CA LEU A 72 -12.05 -5.99 -24.26
C LEU A 72 -11.75 -7.16 -25.20
N ILE A 73 -10.57 -7.75 -25.14
CA ILE A 73 -10.19 -8.91 -25.94
C ILE A 73 -11.09 -10.11 -25.61
N ILE A 74 -11.35 -10.36 -24.33
CA ILE A 74 -12.23 -11.45 -23.89
C ILE A 74 -13.64 -11.23 -24.41
N VAL A 75 -14.19 -10.02 -24.31
CA VAL A 75 -15.53 -9.68 -24.77
C VAL A 75 -15.63 -9.85 -26.28
N ILE A 76 -14.67 -9.36 -27.04
CA ILE A 76 -14.63 -9.48 -28.50
C ILE A 76 -14.56 -10.96 -28.90
N THR A 77 -13.74 -11.77 -28.23
CA THR A 77 -13.61 -13.20 -28.49
C THR A 77 -14.92 -13.93 -28.24
N LEU A 78 -15.63 -13.59 -27.14
CA LEU A 78 -16.93 -14.16 -26.82
C LEU A 78 -17.99 -13.80 -27.86
N ILE A 79 -18.01 -12.55 -28.31
CA ILE A 79 -18.93 -12.06 -29.34
C ILE A 79 -18.68 -12.83 -30.65
N MET A 80 -17.42 -12.95 -31.05
CA MET A 80 -17.05 -13.69 -32.28
C MET A 80 -17.46 -15.16 -32.19
N TYR A 81 -17.28 -15.76 -31.02
CA TYR A 81 -17.67 -17.15 -30.79
C TYR A 81 -19.18 -17.36 -30.92
N VAL A 82 -19.98 -16.43 -30.42
CA VAL A 82 -21.45 -16.49 -30.46
C VAL A 82 -21.96 -16.23 -31.90
N LEU A 83 -21.32 -15.32 -32.66
CA LEU A 83 -21.73 -14.97 -34.01
C LEU A 83 -21.29 -16.01 -35.07
N VAL A 84 -20.34 -16.86 -34.73
CA VAL A 84 -19.89 -17.96 -35.60
C VAL A 84 -20.60 -19.24 -35.21
#